data_3c90bbbce11d4ea8b417cfcaaa665968
#
_entry.id   3c90bbbce11d4ea8b417cfcaaa665968
#
_cell.length_a   1.000
_cell.length_b   1.000
_cell.length_c   1.000
_cell.angle_alpha   90.00
_cell.angle_beta   90.00
_cell.angle_gamma   90.00
#
_symmetry.space_group_name_H-M   'P 1'
#
loop_
_entity.id
_entity.type
_entity.pdbx_description
1 polymer ?
#
loop_
_entity_poly.entity_id
_entity_poly.type
_entity_poly.pdbx_seq_one_letter_code
_entity_poly.pdbx_strand_id
1 'polypeptide(L)'
;MSYQDKDTYGMYSSNNGEGPGPQLMGANTLIGNDVYSQNNEDLGDIKEIMLDTNSGKVCYAVLSYGGFLGMGEKLFAVPWHALKLDTDNKRYVLNIDSAKLDSAPGFDKDHWPNMADETWANSIHSFYGTHLKRTDSIHSGM
;
A
#
# COMPACT_ATOMS: atom_id res chain seq x y z
N MET A 1 12.45 7.53 22.74
CA MET A 1 12.59 6.87 21.44
C MET A 1 11.39 5.99 21.16
N SER A 2 10.85 6.10 19.99
CA SER A 2 9.68 5.31 19.62
C SER A 2 10.08 3.90 19.18
N TYR A 3 9.14 2.99 19.26
CA TYR A 3 9.35 1.64 18.75
C TYR A 3 9.69 1.65 17.25
N GLN A 4 9.22 2.66 16.52
CA GLN A 4 9.48 2.81 15.10
C GLN A 4 10.96 2.93 14.80
N ASP A 5 11.66 3.67 15.63
CA ASP A 5 13.09 3.86 15.42
C ASP A 5 13.89 2.61 15.73
N LYS A 6 13.35 1.77 16.60
CA LYS A 6 14.05 0.58 17.05
C LYS A 6 13.88 -0.62 16.14
N ASP A 7 12.73 -0.71 15.49
CA ASP A 7 12.40 -1.97 14.85
C ASP A 7 11.52 -1.79 13.61
N THR A 8 11.90 -0.84 12.75
CA THR A 8 11.16 -0.67 11.51
C THR A 8 11.24 -1.95 10.69
N TYR A 9 10.06 -2.58 10.47
CA TYR A 9 9.90 -3.83 9.74
C TYR A 9 10.63 -5.02 10.33
N GLY A 10 11.25 -4.89 11.48
CA GLY A 10 11.76 -6.03 12.21
C GLY A 10 10.65 -6.78 12.92
N MET A 11 9.46 -6.15 12.99
CA MET A 11 8.25 -6.71 13.57
C MET A 11 8.40 -7.09 15.03
N TYR A 12 9.36 -6.47 15.70
CA TYR A 12 9.59 -6.66 17.12
C TYR A 12 9.89 -8.11 17.50
N SER A 13 10.45 -8.86 16.55
CA SER A 13 10.64 -10.29 16.75
C SER A 13 11.57 -10.63 17.90
N SER A 14 12.47 -9.70 18.26
CA SER A 14 13.40 -9.92 19.33
C SER A 14 13.22 -8.92 20.47
N ASN A 15 12.07 -8.33 20.59
CA ASN A 15 11.91 -7.13 21.37
C ASN A 15 11.59 -7.37 22.85
N ASN A 16 11.46 -8.56 23.29
CA ASN A 16 11.15 -8.85 24.70
C ASN A 16 9.86 -8.20 25.18
N GLY A 17 8.91 -8.00 24.29
CA GLY A 17 7.63 -7.42 24.63
C GLY A 17 7.55 -5.90 24.51
N GLU A 18 8.58 -5.26 24.02
CA GLU A 18 8.53 -3.81 23.81
C GLU A 18 7.81 -3.49 22.50
N GLY A 19 7.14 -2.35 22.48
CA GLY A 19 6.41 -1.91 21.30
C GLY A 19 4.99 -2.47 21.25
N PRO A 20 4.28 -2.22 20.15
CA PRO A 20 2.85 -2.56 20.07
C PRO A 20 2.55 -4.03 19.81
N GLY A 21 3.55 -4.83 19.52
CA GLY A 21 3.35 -6.24 19.27
C GLY A 21 4.05 -6.70 18.01
N PRO A 22 4.20 -8.02 17.81
CA PRO A 22 5.08 -8.54 16.79
C PRO A 22 4.61 -8.29 15.35
N GLN A 23 3.36 -7.98 15.13
CA GLN A 23 2.86 -7.75 13.77
C GLN A 23 1.99 -6.51 13.67
N LEU A 24 2.11 -5.62 14.64
CA LEU A 24 1.38 -4.37 14.63
C LEU A 24 2.34 -3.22 14.37
N MET A 25 1.94 -2.34 13.47
CA MET A 25 2.78 -1.22 13.08
C MET A 25 1.91 -0.01 12.82
N GLY A 26 2.38 1.15 13.25
CA GLY A 26 1.64 2.38 13.02
C GLY A 26 1.58 2.74 11.55
N ALA A 27 0.44 3.25 11.10
CA ALA A 27 0.28 3.63 9.70
C ALA A 27 1.30 4.68 9.28
N ASN A 28 1.61 5.62 10.16
CA ASN A 28 2.61 6.64 9.84
C ASN A 28 4.00 6.07 9.65
N THR A 29 4.29 4.93 10.23
CA THR A 29 5.57 4.25 10.00
C THR A 29 5.68 3.77 8.57
N LEU A 30 4.55 3.38 7.97
CA LEU A 30 4.53 2.83 6.62
C LEU A 30 4.47 3.90 5.54
N ILE A 31 3.86 5.04 5.86
CA ILE A 31 3.75 6.13 4.89
C ILE A 31 5.14 6.71 4.64
N GLY A 32 5.49 6.85 3.38
CA GLY A 32 6.79 7.32 2.94
C GLY A 32 7.80 6.22 2.68
N ASN A 33 7.45 4.98 2.98
CA ASN A 33 8.38 3.88 2.77
C ASN A 33 8.35 3.38 1.34
N ASP A 34 9.47 2.84 0.90
CA ASP A 34 9.66 2.45 -0.48
C ASP A 34 8.93 1.15 -0.82
N VAL A 35 8.49 1.08 -2.07
CA VAL A 35 7.91 -0.12 -2.64
C VAL A 35 8.77 -0.54 -3.82
N TYR A 36 9.11 -1.82 -3.87
CA TYR A 36 9.96 -2.39 -4.91
C TYR A 36 9.22 -3.51 -5.62
N SER A 37 9.62 -3.76 -6.87
CA SER A 37 9.17 -4.96 -7.58
C SER A 37 9.94 -6.18 -7.11
N GLN A 38 9.48 -7.36 -7.51
CA GLN A 38 10.22 -8.58 -7.25
C GLN A 38 11.57 -8.61 -7.97
N ASN A 39 11.73 -7.78 -9.00
CA ASN A 39 12.98 -7.65 -9.74
C ASN A 39 13.86 -6.55 -9.17
N ASN A 40 13.55 -6.08 -7.97
CA ASN A 40 14.34 -5.09 -7.26
C ASN A 40 14.32 -3.70 -7.92
N GLU A 41 13.25 -3.39 -8.62
CA GLU A 41 13.04 -2.07 -9.20
C GLU A 41 12.32 -1.17 -8.19
N ASP A 42 12.74 0.08 -8.09
CA ASP A 42 12.06 1.05 -7.23
C ASP A 42 10.76 1.48 -7.89
N LEU A 43 9.64 1.19 -7.25
CA LEU A 43 8.31 1.52 -7.75
C LEU A 43 7.70 2.75 -7.06
N GLY A 44 8.49 3.45 -6.26
CA GLY A 44 8.00 4.62 -5.58
C GLY A 44 7.79 4.37 -4.10
N ASP A 45 6.91 5.18 -3.50
CA ASP A 45 6.71 5.10 -2.06
C ASP A 45 5.22 5.18 -1.70
N ILE A 46 4.91 4.70 -0.52
CA ILE A 46 3.54 4.73 0.00
C ILE A 46 3.21 6.16 0.42
N LYS A 47 2.20 6.71 -0.21
CA LYS A 47 1.75 8.07 0.05
C LYS A 47 0.60 8.12 1.05
N GLU A 48 -0.27 7.12 1.01
CA GLU A 48 -1.46 7.10 1.84
C GLU A 48 -1.89 5.66 2.06
N ILE A 49 -2.59 5.43 3.15
CA ILE A 49 -3.19 4.12 3.44
C ILE A 49 -4.68 4.33 3.58
N MET A 50 -5.45 3.62 2.76
CA MET A 50 -6.90 3.76 2.73
C MET A 50 -7.53 2.62 3.48
N LEU A 51 -8.27 2.95 4.52
CA LEU A 51 -8.95 1.94 5.32
C LEU A 51 -10.46 2.18 5.30
N ASP A 52 -11.18 1.11 5.45
CA ASP A 52 -12.63 1.16 5.61
C ASP A 52 -12.93 1.54 7.07
N THR A 53 -13.51 2.70 7.29
CA THR A 53 -13.74 3.18 8.64
C THR A 53 -14.80 2.39 9.38
N ASN A 54 -15.66 1.66 8.67
CA ASN A 54 -16.67 0.82 9.33
C ASN A 54 -16.05 -0.44 9.94
N SER A 55 -15.16 -1.09 9.19
CA SER A 55 -14.56 -2.35 9.63
C SER A 55 -13.18 -2.17 10.24
N GLY A 56 -12.52 -1.06 9.95
CA GLY A 56 -11.12 -0.86 10.34
C GLY A 56 -10.13 -1.59 9.45
N LYS A 57 -10.57 -2.18 8.35
CA LYS A 57 -9.68 -2.92 7.46
C LYS A 57 -8.92 -1.98 6.53
N VAL A 58 -7.65 -2.29 6.33
CA VAL A 58 -6.85 -1.61 5.31
C VAL A 58 -7.21 -2.20 3.96
N CYS A 59 -7.62 -1.34 3.03
CA CYS A 59 -8.06 -1.77 1.70
C CYS A 59 -7.00 -1.55 0.64
N TYR A 60 -6.37 -0.40 0.65
CA TYR A 60 -5.39 -0.03 -0.38
C TYR A 60 -4.26 0.76 0.23
N ALA A 61 -3.08 0.61 -0.38
CA ALA A 61 -2.00 1.58 -0.23
C ALA A 61 -2.01 2.46 -1.48
N VAL A 62 -1.88 3.76 -1.30
CA VAL A 62 -1.76 4.67 -2.44
C VAL A 62 -0.27 4.86 -2.68
N LEU A 63 0.17 4.43 -3.84
CA LEU A 63 1.56 4.46 -4.24
C LEU A 63 1.82 5.69 -5.09
N SER A 64 2.86 6.43 -4.76
CA SER A 64 3.33 7.55 -5.58
C SER A 64 4.47 7.06 -6.44
N TYR A 65 4.31 7.16 -7.77
CA TYR A 65 5.30 6.67 -8.73
C TYR A 65 5.44 7.68 -9.86
N GLY A 66 6.67 7.93 -10.26
CA GLY A 66 6.95 8.96 -11.25
C GLY A 66 7.02 10.32 -10.58
N GLY A 67 6.61 11.36 -11.26
CA GLY A 67 6.45 12.67 -10.64
C GLY A 67 7.72 13.46 -10.41
N PHE A 68 8.74 13.20 -11.17
CA PHE A 68 9.95 14.02 -11.09
C PHE A 68 9.95 15.08 -12.20
N LEU A 69 10.86 16.01 -12.10
CA LEU A 69 11.00 17.12 -13.04
C LEU A 69 9.76 18.00 -13.16
N GLY A 70 9.02 18.11 -12.06
CA GLY A 70 7.86 19.01 -12.01
C GLY A 70 6.63 18.52 -12.74
N MET A 71 6.65 17.30 -13.21
CA MET A 71 5.51 16.73 -13.95
C MET A 71 4.34 16.32 -13.06
N GLY A 72 4.50 16.40 -11.76
CA GLY A 72 3.51 15.89 -10.83
C GLY A 72 3.58 14.39 -10.73
N GLU A 73 3.18 13.88 -9.58
CA GLU A 73 3.21 12.45 -9.32
C GLU A 73 1.94 11.79 -9.82
N LYS A 74 2.07 10.55 -10.22
CA LYS A 74 0.92 9.71 -10.53
C LYS A 74 0.68 8.78 -9.35
N LEU A 75 -0.56 8.67 -8.94
CA LEU A 75 -0.95 7.87 -7.80
C LEU A 75 -1.64 6.60 -8.26
N PHE A 76 -1.39 5.52 -7.54
CA PHE A 76 -1.97 4.21 -7.84
C PHE A 76 -2.55 3.63 -6.56
N ALA A 77 -3.80 3.20 -6.61
CA ALA A 77 -4.39 2.45 -5.51
C ALA A 77 -4.01 0.98 -5.68
N VAL A 78 -3.20 0.49 -4.78
CA VAL A 78 -2.71 -0.88 -4.80
C VAL A 78 -3.41 -1.66 -3.71
N PRO A 79 -4.10 -2.77 -4.04
CA PRO A 79 -4.73 -3.57 -3.00
C PRO A 79 -3.74 -3.97 -1.94
N TRP A 80 -4.13 -3.86 -0.69
CA TRP A 80 -3.21 -4.15 0.41
C TRP A 80 -2.60 -5.56 0.29
N HIS A 81 -3.40 -6.52 -0.16
CA HIS A 81 -2.95 -7.91 -0.27
C HIS A 81 -1.98 -8.15 -1.42
N ALA A 82 -1.80 -7.18 -2.32
CA ALA A 82 -0.79 -7.30 -3.38
C ALA A 82 0.61 -6.94 -2.87
N LEU A 83 0.69 -6.36 -1.69
CA LEU A 83 1.97 -5.98 -1.09
C LEU A 83 2.41 -7.03 -0.09
N LYS A 84 3.71 -7.30 -0.08
CA LYS A 84 4.33 -8.16 0.91
C LYS A 84 5.42 -7.42 1.63
N LEU A 85 5.45 -7.56 2.94
CA LEU A 85 6.48 -6.94 3.75
C LEU A 85 7.77 -7.76 3.65
N ASP A 86 8.84 -7.08 3.26
CA ASP A 86 10.18 -7.66 3.22
C ASP A 86 10.95 -7.10 4.41
N THR A 87 11.00 -7.87 5.49
CA THR A 87 11.63 -7.41 6.72
C THR A 87 13.15 -7.38 6.59
N ASP A 88 13.72 -8.19 5.73
CA ASP A 88 15.17 -8.23 5.54
C ASP A 88 15.68 -6.93 4.94
N ASN A 89 14.95 -6.38 3.99
CA ASN A 89 15.34 -5.16 3.31
C ASN A 89 14.52 -3.94 3.77
N LYS A 90 13.61 -4.14 4.71
CA LYS A 90 12.81 -3.08 5.34
C LYS A 90 12.02 -2.27 4.32
N ARG A 91 11.27 -2.97 3.48
CA ARG A 91 10.49 -2.37 2.42
C ARG A 91 9.30 -3.25 2.08
N TYR A 92 8.40 -2.72 1.27
CA TYR A 92 7.32 -3.52 0.71
C TYR A 92 7.65 -3.94 -0.71
N VAL A 93 7.17 -5.11 -1.10
CA VAL A 93 7.37 -5.65 -2.44
C VAL A 93 6.01 -5.87 -3.09
N LEU A 94 5.88 -5.35 -4.31
CA LEU A 94 4.70 -5.52 -5.14
C LEU A 94 5.00 -6.54 -6.22
N ASN A 95 4.05 -7.39 -6.53
CA ASN A 95 4.28 -8.52 -7.44
C ASN A 95 4.11 -8.16 -8.92
N ILE A 96 4.36 -6.94 -9.28
CA ILE A 96 4.39 -6.52 -10.69
C ILE A 96 5.67 -5.75 -10.94
N ASP A 97 6.06 -5.65 -12.21
CA ASP A 97 7.24 -4.88 -12.57
C ASP A 97 6.87 -3.45 -12.95
N SER A 98 7.88 -2.62 -13.18
CA SER A 98 7.66 -1.23 -13.50
C SER A 98 6.92 -1.05 -14.82
N ALA A 99 7.17 -1.90 -15.80
CA ALA A 99 6.49 -1.82 -17.10
C ALA A 99 4.99 -2.07 -16.93
N LYS A 100 4.62 -3.02 -16.10
CA LYS A 100 3.20 -3.27 -15.84
C LYS A 100 2.58 -2.13 -15.05
N LEU A 101 3.31 -1.58 -14.09
CA LEU A 101 2.81 -0.44 -13.32
C LEU A 101 2.56 0.77 -14.21
N ASP A 102 3.39 0.98 -15.23
CA ASP A 102 3.18 2.09 -16.17
C ASP A 102 1.84 2.02 -16.87
N SER A 103 1.29 0.83 -17.05
CA SER A 103 -0.01 0.63 -17.69
C SER A 103 -1.17 0.53 -16.70
N ALA A 104 -0.88 0.63 -15.42
CA ALA A 104 -1.93 0.48 -14.40
C ALA A 104 -2.87 1.68 -14.40
N PRO A 105 -4.13 1.47 -13.99
CA PRO A 105 -5.04 2.59 -13.77
C PRO A 105 -4.49 3.44 -12.61
N GLY A 106 -4.31 4.70 -12.87
CA GLY A 106 -3.81 5.63 -11.87
C GLY A 106 -4.66 6.89 -11.85
N PHE A 107 -4.32 7.79 -10.95
CA PHE A 107 -5.03 9.05 -10.82
C PHE A 107 -4.06 10.11 -10.29
N ASP A 108 -4.46 11.37 -10.42
CA ASP A 108 -3.68 12.45 -9.82
C ASP A 108 -4.30 12.85 -8.48
N LYS A 109 -3.58 13.68 -7.74
CA LYS A 109 -3.98 14.04 -6.38
C LYS A 109 -5.30 14.83 -6.33
N ASP A 110 -5.71 15.40 -7.43
CA ASP A 110 -6.91 16.24 -7.49
C ASP A 110 -8.11 15.50 -8.06
N HIS A 111 -7.94 14.26 -8.52
CA HIS A 111 -8.99 13.49 -9.18
C HIS A 111 -9.01 12.05 -8.65
N TRP A 112 -9.36 11.91 -7.39
CA TRP A 112 -9.42 10.58 -6.77
C TRP A 112 -10.62 9.79 -7.29
N PRO A 113 -10.45 8.48 -7.51
CA PRO A 113 -11.57 7.64 -7.91
C PRO A 113 -12.52 7.41 -6.75
N ASN A 114 -13.74 7.01 -7.08
CA ASN A 114 -14.66 6.51 -6.06
C ASN A 114 -14.29 5.06 -5.73
N MET A 115 -13.60 4.87 -4.64
CA MET A 115 -13.08 3.56 -4.25
C MET A 115 -14.17 2.63 -3.74
N ALA A 116 -15.37 3.15 -3.48
CA ALA A 116 -16.51 2.31 -3.11
C ALA A 116 -17.26 1.76 -4.33
N ASP A 117 -16.92 2.21 -5.53
CA ASP A 117 -17.52 1.71 -6.77
C ASP A 117 -16.98 0.30 -7.06
N GLU A 118 -17.88 -0.69 -7.11
CA GLU A 118 -17.47 -2.08 -7.31
C GLU A 118 -16.82 -2.31 -8.66
N THR A 119 -17.25 -1.60 -9.70
CA THR A 119 -16.64 -1.74 -11.02
C THR A 119 -15.18 -1.29 -10.97
N TRP A 120 -14.94 -0.15 -10.35
CA TRP A 120 -13.57 0.31 -10.17
C TRP A 120 -12.76 -0.66 -9.32
N ALA A 121 -13.31 -1.10 -8.19
CA ALA A 121 -12.62 -2.01 -7.29
C ALA A 121 -12.26 -3.32 -7.97
N ASN A 122 -13.19 -3.88 -8.75
CA ASN A 122 -12.94 -5.12 -9.49
C ASN A 122 -11.83 -4.94 -10.52
N SER A 123 -11.79 -3.80 -11.20
CA SER A 123 -10.74 -3.54 -12.19
C SER A 123 -9.37 -3.45 -11.52
N ILE A 124 -9.30 -2.84 -10.36
CA ILE A 124 -8.05 -2.72 -9.61
C ILE A 124 -7.59 -4.10 -9.13
N HIS A 125 -8.47 -4.86 -8.51
CA HIS A 125 -8.09 -6.18 -8.01
C HIS A 125 -7.69 -7.13 -9.15
N SER A 126 -8.38 -7.05 -10.29
CA SER A 126 -7.99 -7.83 -11.47
C SER A 126 -6.60 -7.45 -11.96
N PHE A 127 -6.30 -6.18 -11.99
CA PHE A 127 -5.01 -5.73 -12.49
C PHE A 127 -3.86 -6.27 -11.64
N TYR A 128 -4.02 -6.24 -10.31
CA TYR A 128 -2.96 -6.65 -9.39
C TYR A 128 -3.01 -8.13 -9.02
N GLY A 129 -3.95 -8.87 -9.59
CA GLY A 129 -4.04 -10.31 -9.34
C GLY A 129 -4.56 -10.67 -7.97
N THR A 130 -5.30 -9.79 -7.34
CA THR A 130 -5.97 -10.05 -6.07
C THR A 130 -7.45 -10.26 -6.27
N HIS A 131 -8.14 -10.68 -5.23
CA HIS A 131 -9.58 -10.89 -5.30
C HIS A 131 -10.29 -9.89 -4.39
N LEU A 132 -11.33 -9.26 -4.94
CA LEU A 132 -12.20 -8.43 -4.14
C LEU A 132 -13.12 -9.35 -3.36
N LYS A 133 -12.82 -9.53 -2.08
CA LYS A 133 -13.68 -10.30 -1.20
C LYS A 133 -14.77 -9.40 -0.65
N ARG A 134 -15.90 -10.02 -0.29
CA ARG A 134 -16.99 -9.26 0.29
C ARG A 134 -16.55 -8.50 1.54
N THR A 135 -15.66 -9.12 2.33
CA THR A 135 -15.15 -8.51 3.55
C THR A 135 -14.12 -7.42 3.27
N ASP A 136 -13.62 -7.34 2.04
CA ASP A 136 -12.63 -6.34 1.65
C ASP A 136 -13.26 -5.17 0.91
N SER A 137 -14.57 -5.24 0.63
CA SER A 137 -15.27 -4.17 -0.03
C SER A 137 -15.39 -2.96 0.87
N ILE A 138 -15.30 -1.78 0.27
CA ILE A 138 -15.56 -0.54 0.97
C ILE A 138 -17.07 -0.34 0.98
N HIS A 139 -17.64 -0.21 2.17
CA HIS A 139 -19.07 -0.04 2.32
C HIS A 139 -19.47 1.40 2.03
N SER A 140 -20.40 1.58 1.10
CA SER A 140 -20.86 2.89 0.72
C SER A 140 -22.35 3.00 0.91
N GLY A 141 -22.79 3.07 2.14
CA GLY A 141 -24.19 3.24 2.43
C GLY A 141 -24.96 1.95 2.60
N MET A 142 -24.30 0.94 2.97
CA MET A 142 -24.95 -0.31 3.32
C MET A 142 -25.47 -0.26 4.75
#